data_4e7d370cd0c22d9993d15924ba78fd7d
#
_entry.id   4e7d370cd0c22d9993d15924ba78fd7d
#
_cell.length_a   1.000
_cell.length_b   1.000
_cell.length_c   1.000
_cell.angle_alpha   90.00
_cell.angle_beta   90.00
_cell.angle_gamma   90.00
#
_symmetry.space_group_name_H-M   'P 1'
#
loop_
_entity.id
_entity.type
_entity.pdbx_description
1 polymer ?
#
loop_
_entity_poly.entity_id
_entity_poly.type
_entity_poly.pdbx_seq_one_letter_code
_entity_poly.pdbx_strand_id
1 'polypeptide(L)'
;MAYIKYKELTKYFNFNKEIDIDVLPTYVTDYLYEKETIYKAYKTKRDKGIFTDLRMVLFDVNPISGAKKIHVIPYKSISSGAILFKKFSGSILLSLDSGYQLKLNFVGLSNKDKTELRHLFYYMMRNIK
;
A
#
# COMPACT_ATOMS: atom_id res chain seq x y z
N MET A 1 -3.73 12.46 25.56
CA MET A 1 -4.67 11.32 25.56
C MET A 1 -4.17 10.26 24.63
N ALA A 2 -4.05 9.04 25.10
CA ALA A 2 -3.48 7.95 24.32
C ALA A 2 -4.27 7.66 23.05
N TYR A 3 -5.60 7.70 23.08
CA TYR A 3 -6.41 7.40 21.90
C TYR A 3 -6.32 8.50 20.83
N ILE A 4 -5.98 9.74 21.21
CA ILE A 4 -5.74 10.81 20.26
C ILE A 4 -4.47 10.52 19.47
N LYS A 5 -3.41 10.12 20.15
CA LYS A 5 -2.15 9.71 19.50
C LYS A 5 -2.37 8.50 18.60
N TYR A 6 -3.17 7.55 19.03
CA TYR A 6 -3.52 6.38 18.24
C TYR A 6 -4.21 6.78 16.95
N LYS A 7 -5.14 7.73 17.01
CA LYS A 7 -5.84 8.26 15.86
C LYS A 7 -4.89 8.92 14.86
N GLU A 8 -3.89 9.63 15.36
CA GLU A 8 -2.86 10.26 14.53
C GLU A 8 -1.96 9.24 13.83
N LEU A 9 -1.88 8.02 14.36
CA LEU A 9 -1.08 6.95 13.75
C LEU A 9 -1.80 6.25 12.58
N THR A 10 -3.07 6.59 12.33
CA THR A 10 -3.79 5.99 11.22
C THR A 10 -3.48 6.72 9.92
N LYS A 11 -3.08 5.98 8.89
CA LYS A 11 -2.80 6.51 7.57
C LYS A 11 -3.68 5.86 6.53
N TYR A 12 -4.06 6.67 5.54
CA TYR A 12 -4.92 6.25 4.44
C TYR A 12 -4.21 6.49 3.12
N PHE A 13 -4.24 5.49 2.25
CA PHE A 13 -3.77 5.60 0.88
C PHE A 13 -4.88 5.14 -0.04
N ASN A 14 -5.07 5.85 -1.15
CA ASN A 14 -6.14 5.57 -2.09
C ASN A 14 -5.54 5.23 -3.45
N PHE A 15 -6.05 4.18 -4.07
CA PHE A 15 -5.59 3.71 -5.37
C PHE A 15 -6.79 3.49 -6.28
N ASN A 16 -6.69 3.90 -7.53
CA ASN A 16 -7.74 3.71 -8.52
C ASN A 16 -7.25 3.09 -9.82
N LYS A 17 -5.95 2.82 -9.91
CA LYS A 17 -5.37 2.26 -11.13
C LYS A 17 -4.13 1.44 -10.79
N GLU A 18 -4.01 0.28 -11.43
CA GLU A 18 -2.78 -0.52 -11.38
C GLU A 18 -1.77 0.09 -12.37
N ILE A 19 -0.50 0.13 -11.97
CA ILE A 19 0.59 0.64 -12.81
C ILE A 19 1.34 -0.54 -13.39
N ASP A 20 1.65 -0.48 -14.70
CA ASP A 20 2.57 -1.40 -15.31
C ASP A 20 3.96 -1.21 -14.70
N ILE A 21 4.53 -2.29 -14.19
CA ILE A 21 5.83 -2.27 -13.51
C ILE A 21 6.93 -1.74 -14.42
N ASP A 22 6.86 -2.03 -15.71
CA ASP A 22 7.89 -1.65 -16.68
C ASP A 22 7.96 -0.14 -16.94
N VAL A 23 6.91 0.61 -16.57
CA VAL A 23 6.87 2.07 -16.80
C VAL A 23 6.94 2.87 -15.52
N LEU A 24 7.40 2.28 -14.43
CA LEU A 24 7.54 2.99 -13.15
C LEU A 24 8.61 4.08 -13.25
N PRO A 25 8.34 5.28 -12.68
CA PRO A 25 9.35 6.34 -12.66
C PRO A 25 10.59 5.95 -11.85
N THR A 26 11.73 6.49 -12.23
CA THR A 26 12.99 6.17 -11.53
C THR A 26 12.96 6.59 -10.06
N TYR A 27 12.28 7.67 -9.71
CA TYR A 27 12.21 8.07 -8.30
C TYR A 27 11.50 7.04 -7.43
N VAL A 28 10.69 6.17 -8.04
CA VAL A 28 10.02 5.06 -7.35
C VAL A 28 11.00 3.90 -7.19
N THR A 29 11.64 3.49 -8.29
CA THR A 29 12.53 2.32 -8.28
C THR A 29 13.82 2.58 -7.51
N ASP A 30 14.22 3.83 -7.32
CA ASP A 30 15.40 4.20 -6.53
C ASP A 30 15.32 3.75 -5.07
N TYR A 31 14.12 3.49 -4.55
CA TYR A 31 13.93 3.03 -3.17
C TYR A 31 13.92 1.51 -3.03
N LEU A 32 14.15 0.79 -4.12
CA LEU A 32 14.15 -0.67 -4.10
C LEU A 32 15.56 -1.20 -3.95
N TYR A 33 15.68 -2.32 -3.23
CA TYR A 33 16.94 -3.06 -3.17
C TYR A 33 17.22 -3.73 -4.51
N GLU A 34 18.51 -3.96 -4.82
CA GLU A 34 18.94 -4.48 -6.10
C GLU A 34 18.23 -5.77 -6.52
N LYS A 35 18.02 -6.68 -5.57
CA LYS A 35 17.40 -7.99 -5.83
C LYS A 35 15.91 -8.05 -5.43
N GLU A 36 15.35 -6.92 -5.14
CA GLU A 36 13.94 -6.86 -4.71
C GLU A 36 13.02 -6.97 -5.93
N THR A 37 12.01 -7.85 -5.83
CA THR A 37 11.09 -8.12 -6.93
C THR A 37 9.76 -7.42 -6.67
N ILE A 38 9.32 -6.59 -7.62
CA ILE A 38 8.01 -5.93 -7.54
C ILE A 38 6.93 -6.92 -7.95
N TYR A 39 5.92 -7.06 -7.09
CA TYR A 39 4.75 -7.89 -7.38
C TYR A 39 3.65 -7.08 -8.07
N LYS A 40 3.27 -5.94 -7.49
CA LYS A 40 2.21 -5.06 -7.99
C LYS A 40 2.52 -3.61 -7.67
N ALA A 41 1.96 -2.70 -8.45
CA ALA A 41 2.02 -1.27 -8.21
C ALA A 41 0.68 -0.63 -8.53
N TYR A 42 0.26 0.34 -7.72
CA TYR A 42 -1.01 1.04 -7.86
C TYR A 42 -0.81 2.53 -7.66
N LYS A 43 -1.77 3.33 -8.14
CA LYS A 43 -1.70 4.78 -7.99
C LYS A 43 -3.06 5.46 -7.99
N THR A 44 -3.07 6.70 -7.51
CA THR A 44 -4.00 7.77 -7.87
C THR A 44 -3.16 8.96 -8.33
N LYS A 45 -3.78 10.12 -8.46
CA LYS A 45 -3.02 11.35 -8.77
C LYS A 45 -2.03 11.70 -7.67
N ARG A 46 -2.33 11.35 -6.43
CA ARG A 46 -1.53 11.71 -5.26
C ARG A 46 -0.69 10.56 -4.73
N ASP A 47 -1.30 9.39 -4.62
CA ASP A 47 -0.68 8.25 -3.94
C ASP A 47 -0.12 7.25 -4.94
N LYS A 48 1.02 6.64 -4.58
CA LYS A 48 1.55 5.47 -5.28
C LYS A 48 1.91 4.42 -4.26
N GLY A 49 1.65 3.16 -4.60
CA GLY A 49 2.02 2.04 -3.74
C GLY A 49 2.72 0.98 -4.55
N ILE A 50 3.91 0.58 -4.09
CA ILE A 50 4.70 -0.47 -4.71
C ILE A 50 4.77 -1.62 -3.72
N PHE A 51 4.39 -2.81 -4.17
CA PHE A 51 4.35 -4.01 -3.34
C PHE A 51 5.39 -4.98 -3.86
N THR A 52 6.44 -5.19 -3.06
CA THR A 52 7.54 -6.08 -3.43
C THR A 52 7.43 -7.40 -2.67
N ASP A 53 8.41 -8.27 -2.83
CA ASP A 53 8.49 -9.53 -2.09
C ASP A 53 8.88 -9.33 -0.61
N LEU A 54 9.37 -8.14 -0.23
CA LEU A 54 9.85 -7.85 1.13
C LEU A 54 9.02 -6.82 1.87
N ARG A 55 8.46 -5.86 1.15
CA ARG A 55 7.88 -4.66 1.77
C ARG A 55 6.94 -3.94 0.83
N MET A 56 6.21 -2.99 1.38
CA MET A 56 5.50 -2.01 0.56
C MET A 56 6.17 -0.65 0.71
N VAL A 57 6.23 0.08 -0.39
CA VAL A 57 6.75 1.45 -0.44
C VAL A 57 5.62 2.34 -0.90
N LEU A 58 5.17 3.24 -0.03
CA LEU A 58 3.99 4.06 -0.27
C LEU A 58 4.41 5.52 -0.39
N PHE A 59 4.00 6.14 -1.48
CA PHE A 59 4.33 7.53 -1.80
C PHE A 59 3.11 8.41 -1.64
N ASP A 60 3.21 9.43 -0.80
CA ASP A 60 2.21 10.48 -0.64
C ASP A 60 2.79 11.76 -1.21
N VAL A 61 2.28 12.19 -2.37
CA VAL A 61 2.79 13.36 -3.07
C VAL A 61 1.81 14.52 -2.89
N ASN A 62 2.28 15.61 -2.29
CA ASN A 62 1.46 16.81 -2.18
C ASN A 62 1.40 17.49 -3.56
N PRO A 63 0.21 17.61 -4.17
CA PRO A 63 0.10 18.16 -5.53
C PRO A 63 0.39 19.66 -5.62
N ILE A 64 0.33 20.38 -4.50
CA ILE A 64 0.56 21.83 -4.47
C ILE A 64 2.03 22.14 -4.28
N SER A 65 2.65 21.57 -3.25
CA SER A 65 4.06 21.84 -2.92
C SER A 65 5.05 20.93 -3.64
N GLY A 66 4.57 19.82 -4.20
CA GLY A 66 5.44 18.78 -4.77
C GLY A 66 6.18 17.95 -3.74
N ALA A 67 5.94 18.19 -2.44
CA ALA A 67 6.58 17.42 -1.39
C ALA A 67 6.14 15.97 -1.45
N LYS A 68 7.11 15.07 -1.26
CA LYS A 68 6.86 13.62 -1.27
C LYS A 68 7.16 13.05 0.09
N LYS A 69 6.19 12.35 0.66
CA LYS A 69 6.40 11.57 1.88
C LYS A 69 6.43 10.10 1.49
N ILE A 70 7.48 9.42 1.85
CA ILE A 70 7.72 8.03 1.44
C ILE A 70 7.71 7.16 2.68
N HIS A 71 6.77 6.20 2.72
CA HIS A 71 6.63 5.25 3.81
C HIS A 71 7.15 3.90 3.35
N VAL A 72 8.15 3.38 4.03
CA VAL A 72 8.70 2.06 3.75
C VAL A 72 8.25 1.13 4.87
N ILE A 73 7.45 0.13 4.53
CA ILE A 73 6.82 -0.75 5.52
C ILE A 73 7.15 -2.20 5.19
N PRO A 74 8.10 -2.81 5.91
CA PRO A 74 8.37 -4.24 5.74
C PRO A 74 7.15 -5.07 6.16
N TYR A 75 6.87 -6.16 5.46
CA TYR A 75 5.76 -7.03 5.85
C TYR A 75 5.95 -7.62 7.24
N LYS A 76 7.19 -7.76 7.67
CA LYS A 76 7.53 -8.25 9.02
C LYS A 76 6.95 -7.39 10.13
N SER A 77 6.65 -6.12 9.86
CA SER A 77 6.09 -5.21 10.86
C SER A 77 4.58 -5.31 10.97
N ILE A 78 3.93 -6.13 10.16
CA ILE A 78 2.47 -6.31 10.20
C ILE A 78 2.12 -7.31 11.29
N SER A 79 1.29 -6.91 12.24
CA SER A 79 0.81 -7.78 13.31
C SER A 79 -0.52 -8.45 12.96
N SER A 80 -1.38 -7.78 12.19
CA SER A 80 -2.64 -8.35 11.72
C SER A 80 -3.14 -7.59 10.49
N GLY A 81 -4.01 -8.23 9.72
CA GLY A 81 -4.58 -7.63 8.54
C GLY A 81 -6.00 -8.12 8.29
N ALA A 82 -6.77 -7.30 7.57
CA ALA A 82 -8.11 -7.63 7.13
C ALA A 82 -8.31 -7.09 5.72
N ILE A 83 -9.18 -7.74 4.97
CA ILE A 83 -9.59 -7.28 3.65
C ILE A 83 -11.10 -7.11 3.64
N LEU A 84 -11.58 -5.98 3.11
CA LEU A 84 -12.98 -5.65 3.03
C LEU A 84 -13.35 -5.38 1.59
N PHE A 85 -14.42 -6.01 1.10
CA PHE A 85 -14.93 -5.76 -0.24
C PHE A 85 -16.28 -5.06 -0.18
N LYS A 86 -16.44 -4.05 -1.03
CA LYS A 86 -17.72 -3.42 -1.34
C LYS A 86 -18.04 -3.68 -2.80
N LYS A 87 -19.18 -3.16 -3.29
CA LYS A 87 -19.66 -3.48 -4.64
C LYS A 87 -18.61 -3.17 -5.73
N PHE A 88 -17.98 -2.00 -5.68
CA PHE A 88 -17.00 -1.58 -6.68
C PHE A 88 -15.66 -1.19 -6.07
N SER A 89 -15.42 -1.56 -4.83
CA SER A 89 -14.19 -1.18 -4.14
C SER A 89 -13.76 -2.25 -3.15
N GLY A 90 -12.55 -2.09 -2.64
CA GLY A 90 -12.03 -2.94 -1.58
C GLY A 90 -11.02 -2.18 -0.75
N SER A 91 -10.77 -2.65 0.45
CA SER A 91 -9.79 -2.06 1.35
C SER A 91 -8.99 -3.14 2.02
N ILE A 92 -7.70 -2.87 2.18
CA ILE A 92 -6.81 -3.68 3.01
C ILE A 92 -6.49 -2.87 4.25
N LEU A 93 -6.75 -3.46 5.41
CA LEU A 93 -6.52 -2.82 6.70
C LEU A 93 -5.42 -3.57 7.42
N LEU A 94 -4.40 -2.86 7.83
CA LEU A 94 -3.21 -3.45 8.46
C LEU A 94 -2.93 -2.78 9.78
N SER A 95 -2.62 -3.59 10.79
CA SER A 95 -2.10 -3.11 12.06
C SER A 95 -0.62 -3.45 12.11
N LEU A 96 0.21 -2.45 12.43
CA LEU A 96 1.65 -2.63 12.51
C LEU A 96 2.09 -2.79 13.96
N ASP A 97 3.23 -3.43 14.16
CA ASP A 97 3.77 -3.68 15.51
C ASP A 97 4.00 -2.40 16.30
N SER A 98 4.23 -1.29 15.60
CA SER A 98 4.41 0.02 16.21
C SER A 98 3.12 0.66 16.75
N GLY A 99 1.96 0.03 16.49
CA GLY A 99 0.65 0.60 16.78
C GLY A 99 0.08 1.42 15.64
N TYR A 100 0.82 1.57 14.54
CA TYR A 100 0.39 2.30 13.37
C TYR A 100 -0.73 1.53 12.66
N GLN A 101 -1.76 2.25 12.23
CA GLN A 101 -2.86 1.68 11.45
C GLN A 101 -2.73 2.15 10.00
N LEU A 102 -2.85 1.22 9.06
CA LEU A 102 -2.72 1.52 7.65
C LEU A 102 -3.98 1.03 6.94
N LYS A 103 -4.57 1.89 6.13
CA LYS A 103 -5.73 1.54 5.32
C LYS A 103 -5.43 1.84 3.86
N LEU A 104 -5.46 0.81 3.05
CA LEU A 104 -5.23 0.92 1.61
C LEU A 104 -6.58 0.75 0.92
N ASN A 105 -7.07 1.81 0.28
CA ASN A 105 -8.36 1.82 -0.40
C ASN A 105 -8.15 1.67 -1.90
N PHE A 106 -8.91 0.76 -2.50
CA PHE A 106 -8.88 0.49 -3.94
C PHE A 106 -10.28 0.71 -4.50
N VAL A 107 -10.41 1.61 -5.44
CA VAL A 107 -11.72 1.98 -6.01
C VAL A 107 -11.78 1.60 -7.49
N GLY A 108 -13.00 1.51 -8.03
CA GLY A 108 -13.20 1.19 -9.43
C GLY A 108 -12.86 -0.26 -9.78
N LEU A 109 -13.10 -1.19 -8.87
CA LEU A 109 -12.72 -2.59 -9.05
C LEU A 109 -13.77 -3.39 -9.80
N SER A 110 -13.35 -4.08 -10.86
CA SER A 110 -14.12 -5.15 -11.49
C SER A 110 -13.99 -6.43 -10.65
N ASN A 111 -14.71 -7.49 -11.03
CA ASN A 111 -14.58 -8.78 -10.36
C ASN A 111 -13.18 -9.36 -10.49
N LYS A 112 -12.55 -9.15 -11.65
CA LYS A 112 -11.16 -9.55 -11.88
C LYS A 112 -10.21 -8.79 -10.95
N ASP A 113 -10.41 -7.48 -10.83
CA ASP A 113 -9.60 -6.64 -9.95
C ASP A 113 -9.73 -7.05 -8.49
N LYS A 114 -10.91 -7.46 -8.06
CA LYS A 114 -11.12 -7.95 -6.69
C LYS A 114 -10.35 -9.24 -6.42
N THR A 115 -10.29 -10.13 -7.41
CA THR A 115 -9.48 -11.33 -7.32
C THR A 115 -8.00 -10.99 -7.20
N GLU A 116 -7.53 -10.03 -8.01
CA GLU A 116 -6.15 -9.55 -7.94
C GLU A 116 -5.85 -8.93 -6.57
N LEU A 117 -6.79 -8.17 -6.02
CA LEU A 117 -6.62 -7.57 -4.69
C LEU A 117 -6.53 -8.63 -3.59
N ARG A 118 -7.34 -9.69 -3.71
CA ARG A 118 -7.26 -10.81 -2.78
C ARG A 118 -5.91 -11.49 -2.84
N HIS A 119 -5.36 -11.65 -4.05
CA HIS A 119 -4.02 -12.21 -4.24
C HIS A 119 -2.95 -11.30 -3.63
N LEU A 120 -3.08 -10.00 -3.77
CA LEU A 120 -2.14 -9.05 -3.16
C LEU A 120 -2.17 -9.17 -1.64
N PHE A 121 -3.36 -9.20 -1.05
CA PHE A 121 -3.51 -9.35 0.40
C PHE A 121 -2.86 -10.65 0.88
N TYR A 122 -3.13 -11.73 0.20
CA TYR A 122 -2.57 -13.04 0.51
C TYR A 122 -1.03 -13.03 0.40
N TYR A 123 -0.53 -12.38 -0.63
CA TYR A 123 0.91 -12.23 -0.86
C TYR A 123 1.57 -11.50 0.31
N MET A 124 0.98 -10.40 0.77
CA MET A 124 1.51 -9.66 1.91
C MET A 124 1.50 -10.51 3.18
N MET A 125 0.38 -11.17 3.46
CA MET A 125 0.26 -12.00 4.67
C MET A 125 1.24 -13.17 4.67
N ARG A 126 1.50 -13.76 3.52
CA ARG A 126 2.44 -14.86 3.37
C ARG A 126 3.89 -14.42 3.62
N ASN A 127 4.21 -13.19 3.33
CA ASN A 127 5.57 -12.66 3.40
C ASN A 127 5.89 -11.94 4.72
N ILE A 128 5.05 -12.11 5.74
CA ILE A 128 5.28 -11.54 7.06
C ILE A 128 6.51 -12.16 7.75
N LYS A 129 6.83 -13.38 7.46
CA LYS A 129 7.94 -14.10 8.10
C LYS A 129 9.29 -13.59 7.67
#